data_e0dc47d4d0cf492db98e4e4f331b9a1a
#
_entry.id   e0dc47d4d0cf492db98e4e4f331b9a1a
#
_cell.length_a   1.000
_cell.length_b   1.000
_cell.length_c   1.000
_cell.angle_alpha   90.00
_cell.angle_beta   90.00
_cell.angle_gamma   90.00
#
_symmetry.space_group_name_H-M   'P 1'
#
loop_
_entity.id
_entity.type
_entity.pdbx_description
1 polymer ?
#
loop_
_entity_poly.entity_id
_entity_poly.type
_entity_poly.pdbx_seq_one_letter_code
_entity_poly.pdbx_strand_id
1 'polypeptide(L)' 'MKELAKRFIGEECIVYTITSNDGSVQGVIKEIDDGGMVIEKNSGELEIINLDFVTRIRQYPRKKNGKKKDIVLY' A
#
# COMPACT_ATOMS: atom_id res chain seq x y z
N MET A 1 1.63 -1.33 14.13
CA MET A 1 1.49 -1.22 12.66
C MET A 1 2.68 -0.53 12.01
N LYS A 2 3.11 0.58 12.55
CA LYS A 2 4.14 1.38 11.90
C LYS A 2 5.42 0.61 11.62
N GLU A 3 5.93 -0.11 12.59
CA GLU A 3 7.20 -0.81 12.41
C GLU A 3 7.12 -1.91 11.36
N LEU A 4 6.01 -2.64 11.36
CA LEU A 4 5.82 -3.68 10.38
C LEU A 4 5.60 -3.09 8.98
N ALA A 5 4.87 -1.99 8.91
CA ALA A 5 4.57 -1.36 7.63
C ALA A 5 5.84 -0.85 6.94
N LYS A 6 6.85 -0.47 7.72
CA LYS A 6 8.10 0.02 7.14
C LYS A 6 8.79 -1.01 6.27
N ARG A 7 8.48 -2.28 6.46
CA ARG A 7 9.06 -3.33 5.64
C ARG A 7 8.64 -3.23 4.18
N PHE A 8 7.55 -2.52 3.93
CA PHE A 8 7.01 -2.40 2.58
C PHE A 8 7.40 -1.12 1.87
N ILE A 9 8.22 -0.29 2.49
CA ILE A 9 8.67 0.93 1.84
C ILE A 9 9.44 0.57 0.57
N GLY A 10 9.05 1.19 -0.54
CA GLY A 10 9.62 0.89 -1.85
C GLY A 10 8.90 -0.18 -2.62
N GLU A 11 7.94 -0.85 -1.98
CA GLU A 11 7.19 -1.93 -2.61
C GLU A 11 5.82 -1.45 -3.07
N GLU A 12 5.34 -2.04 -4.15
CA GLU A 12 3.97 -1.78 -4.57
C GLU A 12 3.02 -2.58 -3.70
N CYS A 13 2.05 -1.91 -3.11
CA CYS A 13 1.17 -2.51 -2.13
C CYS A 13 -0.27 -2.11 -2.35
N ILE A 14 -1.16 -2.88 -1.74
CA ILE A 14 -2.56 -2.53 -1.60
C ILE A 14 -2.79 -2.25 -0.13
N VAL A 15 -3.24 -1.04 0.18
CA VAL A 15 -3.46 -0.60 1.55
C VAL A 15 -4.95 -0.48 1.79
N TYR A 16 -5.45 -1.20 2.77
CA TYR A 16 -6.87 -1.22 3.11
C TYR A 16 -7.12 -0.29 4.29
N THR A 17 -8.16 0.51 4.17
CA THR A 17 -8.52 1.45 5.23
C THR A 17 -9.98 1.29 5.60
N ILE A 18 -10.31 1.75 6.81
CA ILE A 18 -11.69 1.64 7.30
C ILE A 18 -12.55 2.84 6.90
N THR A 19 -11.95 3.88 6.32
CA THR A 19 -12.66 5.13 6.08
C THR A 19 -12.96 5.39 4.60
N SER A 20 -12.34 4.65 3.72
CA SER A 20 -12.51 4.88 2.29
C SER A 20 -13.72 4.13 1.75
N ASN A 21 -14.48 4.78 0.89
CA ASN A 21 -15.57 4.09 0.20
C ASN A 21 -15.05 2.96 -0.67
N ASP A 22 -13.85 3.14 -1.19
CA ASP A 22 -13.23 2.12 -2.05
C ASP A 22 -12.59 1.01 -1.23
N GLY A 23 -12.33 1.27 0.03
CA GLY A 23 -11.74 0.27 0.91
C GLY A 23 -10.26 0.06 0.74
N SER A 24 -9.66 0.52 -0.34
CA SER A 24 -8.23 0.29 -0.55
C SER A 24 -7.61 1.34 -1.44
N VAL A 25 -6.28 1.46 -1.31
CA VAL A 25 -5.46 2.33 -2.16
C VAL A 25 -4.28 1.49 -2.63
N GLN A 26 -3.99 1.56 -3.91
CA GLN A 26 -2.87 0.81 -4.49
C GLN A 26 -1.78 1.76 -4.93
N GLY A 27 -0.54 1.42 -4.61
CA GLY A 27 0.61 2.19 -5.05
C GLY A 27 1.87 1.76 -4.34
N VAL A 28 2.95 2.51 -4.58
CA VAL A 28 4.24 2.26 -3.96
C VAL A 28 4.32 3.07 -2.68
N ILE A 29 4.63 2.39 -1.57
CA ILE A 29 4.81 3.09 -0.31
C ILE A 29 6.15 3.80 -0.35
N LYS A 30 6.13 5.11 -0.20
CA LYS A 30 7.34 5.91 -0.30
C LYS A 30 7.92 6.26 1.05
N GLU A 31 7.05 6.45 2.04
CA GLU A 31 7.50 6.95 3.33
C GLU A 31 6.48 6.59 4.40
N ILE A 32 6.97 6.28 5.59
CA ILE A 32 6.11 6.03 6.74
C ILE A 32 6.74 6.75 7.94
N ASP A 33 5.93 7.54 8.64
CA ASP A 33 6.36 8.14 9.89
C ASP A 33 5.34 7.84 10.97
N ASP A 34 5.37 8.61 12.05
CA ASP A 34 4.58 8.26 13.23
C ASP A 34 3.08 8.17 12.98
N GLY A 35 2.55 8.97 12.11
CA GLY A 35 1.10 8.98 11.94
C GLY A 35 0.64 8.80 10.52
N GLY A 36 1.56 8.77 9.56
CA GLY A 36 1.15 8.81 8.17
C GLY A 36 1.98 7.93 7.26
N MET A 37 1.40 7.67 6.11
CA MET A 37 2.03 6.90 5.06
C MET A 37 1.87 7.66 3.75
N VAL A 38 2.97 7.81 3.00
CA VAL A 38 2.92 8.43 1.68
C VAL A 38 2.92 7.32 0.64
N ILE A 39 1.92 7.33 -0.22
CA ILE A 39 1.81 6.38 -1.31
C ILE A 39 1.86 7.12 -2.64
N GLU A 40 2.62 6.59 -3.58
CA GLU A 40 2.63 7.07 -4.95
C GLU A 40 1.79 6.13 -5.80
N LYS A 41 0.71 6.67 -6.35
CA LYS A 41 -0.20 5.87 -7.18
C LYS A 41 0.37 5.70 -8.57
N ASN A 42 -0.21 4.79 -9.34
CA ASN A 42 0.25 4.54 -10.71
C ASN A 42 0.22 5.78 -11.58
N SER A 43 -0.67 6.71 -11.29
CA SER A 43 -0.76 7.96 -12.03
C SER A 43 0.37 8.93 -11.70
N GLY A 44 1.18 8.62 -10.69
CA GLY A 44 2.22 9.51 -10.21
C GLY A 44 1.76 10.42 -9.09
N GLU A 45 0.49 10.39 -8.75
CA GLU A 45 -0.02 11.19 -7.65
C GLU A 45 0.45 10.64 -6.32
N LEU A 46 0.75 11.55 -5.40
CA LEU A 46 1.10 11.18 -4.04
C LEU A 46 -0.13 11.34 -3.15
N GLU A 47 -0.28 10.42 -2.22
CA GLU A 47 -1.38 10.46 -1.28
C GLU A 47 -0.87 10.15 0.11
N ILE A 48 -1.37 10.88 1.11
CA ILE A 48 -1.02 10.62 2.51
C ILE A 48 -2.20 9.93 3.17
N ILE A 49 -1.90 8.82 3.82
CA ILE A 49 -2.92 8.02 4.49
C ILE A 49 -2.60 7.99 5.97
N ASN A 50 -3.64 8.21 6.80
CA ASN A 50 -3.49 8.11 8.24
C ASN A 50 -3.33 6.65 8.64
N LEU A 51 -2.21 6.32 9.28
CA LEU A 51 -1.93 4.94 9.67
C LEU A 51 -2.96 4.38 10.65
N ASP A 52 -3.60 5.23 11.43
CA ASP A 52 -4.61 4.76 12.37
C ASP A 52 -5.82 4.14 11.67
N PHE A 53 -6.02 4.48 10.41
CA PHE A 53 -7.15 3.97 9.64
C PHE A 53 -6.79 2.79 8.77
N VAL A 54 -5.53 2.38 8.77
CA VAL A 54 -5.08 1.25 7.96
C VAL A 54 -5.41 -0.04 8.69
N THR A 55 -6.10 -0.93 8.02
CA THR A 55 -6.46 -2.22 8.59
C THR A 55 -5.57 -3.34 8.08
N ARG A 56 -5.02 -3.19 6.87
CA ARG A 56 -4.19 -4.23 6.29
C ARG A 56 -3.34 -3.64 5.18
N ILE A 57 -2.13 -4.17 5.04
CA ILE A 57 -1.25 -3.85 3.92
C ILE A 57 -0.86 -5.17 3.27
N ARG A 58 -1.02 -5.24 1.94
CA ARG A 58 -0.64 -6.42 1.19
C ARG A 58 0.31 -6.02 0.09
N GLN A 59 1.38 -6.77 -0.07
CA GLN A 59 2.29 -6.56 -1.18
C GLN A 59 1.60 -6.98 -2.47
N TYR A 60 1.69 -6.14 -3.49
CA TYR A 60 1.08 -6.46 -4.78
C TYR A 60 1.81 -7.66 -5.38
N PRO A 61 1.09 -8.71 -5.80
CA PRO A 61 1.74 -9.92 -6.28
C PRO A 61 2.50 -9.67 -7.58
N ARG A 62 3.67 -10.31 -7.69
CA ARG A 62 4.47 -10.25 -8.90
C ARG A 62 4.93 -11.63 -9.27
N LYS A 63 5.06 -11.87 -10.58
CA LYS A 63 5.67 -13.09 -11.06
C LYS A 63 7.18 -12.95 -10.99
N LYS A 64 7.88 -14.07 -11.09
CA LYS A 64 9.34 -14.08 -11.03
C LYS A 64 9.95 -13.17 -12.08
N ASN A 65 9.34 -13.08 -13.24
CA ASN A 65 9.85 -12.26 -14.32
C ASN A 65 9.43 -10.80 -14.22
N GLY A 66 8.89 -10.40 -13.07
CA GLY A 66 8.49 -9.03 -12.84
C GLY A 66 7.08 -8.70 -13.22
N LYS A 67 6.39 -9.60 -13.87
CA LYS A 67 4.98 -9.37 -14.20
C LYS A 67 4.12 -9.53 -12.96
N LYS A 68 3.03 -8.78 -12.90
CA LYS A 68 2.12 -8.88 -11.79
C LYS A 68 1.28 -10.13 -11.90
N LYS A 69 1.02 -10.75 -10.75
CA LYS A 69 0.10 -11.87 -10.70
C LYS A 69 -1.33 -11.36 -10.69
N ASP A 70 -2.24 -12.24 -11.06
CA ASP A 70 -3.65 -11.94 -10.90
C ASP A 70 -4.00 -11.89 -9.43
N ILE A 71 -4.74 -10.87 -9.06
CA ILE A 71 -5.12 -10.68 -7.67
C ILE A 71 -6.11 -11.74 -7.21
N VAL A 72 -6.85 -12.31 -8.15
CA VAL A 72 -7.86 -13.30 -7.81
C VAL A 72 -7.30 -14.53 -7.11
N LEU A 73 -6.00 -14.66 -7.04
CA LEU A 73 -5.39 -15.78 -6.35
C LEU A 73 -5.57 -15.70 -4.84
N TYR A 74 -6.10 -14.62 -4.37
CA TYR A 74 -6.36 -14.50 -2.93
C TYR A 74 -7.80 -14.87 -2.61
#